data_db1864c79791bd51ff37686899dc800c
#
_entry.id   db1864c79791bd51ff37686899dc800c
#
_cell.length_a   1.000
_cell.length_b   1.000
_cell.length_c   1.000
_cell.angle_alpha   90.00
_cell.angle_beta   90.00
_cell.angle_gamma   90.00
#
_symmetry.space_group_name_H-M   'P 1'
#
loop_
_entity.id
_entity.type
_entity.pdbx_description
1 polymer ?
#
loop_
_entity_poly.entity_id
_entity_poly.type
_entity_poly.pdbx_seq_one_letter_code
_entity_poly.pdbx_strand_id
1 'polypeptide(L)'
;MTEVKKIAVIAGDGIGPEVVAEAIKVMKRTEELFNYKFEFEHGLFGGIAIDETGTPLPQATLDMCQRADSVLLGAVGGPKWDNNSKELRPETGLLGIRKALGLFSNIRPAVVFDCLKDASTLKPEVLEGTDLIVVRELTGGIYFGEKFRREGERGQEAVDTCVYNVEEVERIVRQGFEVAQKRRKKLASVDKANVLETSRLWRETVNRIAPEYPDVELEHVLVDNCAMQLLRRPASFDVIVTENMFGDILSDEAAMLTGSIGMLSSASLGEGSFGLYEPVHGSAPDIAGQGIANPIATILSVALMFRLTFGYEEAANAIESAVKQVLDAGHRTGDIAVDRSQAIGTEAMGDLIVAALSEQVVNA
;
A
#
# COMPACT_ATOMS: atom_id res chain seq x y z
N MET A 1 -10.63 12.12 -29.11
CA MET A 1 -11.51 11.29 -28.24
C MET A 1 -10.71 11.00 -27.01
N THR A 2 -11.24 11.24 -25.83
CA THR A 2 -10.58 10.91 -24.58
C THR A 2 -10.42 9.39 -24.49
N GLU A 3 -9.23 8.91 -24.21
CA GLU A 3 -8.95 7.47 -24.05
C GLU A 3 -9.70 6.94 -22.82
N VAL A 4 -10.40 5.81 -22.97
CA VAL A 4 -11.08 5.16 -21.84
C VAL A 4 -10.09 4.26 -21.13
N LYS A 5 -9.88 4.48 -19.83
CA LYS A 5 -9.04 3.64 -18.99
C LYS A 5 -9.88 2.56 -18.31
N LYS A 6 -9.47 1.31 -18.46
CA LYS A 6 -10.15 0.14 -17.86
C LYS A 6 -9.60 -0.16 -16.49
N ILE A 7 -10.46 -0.15 -15.50
CA ILE A 7 -10.12 -0.41 -14.10
C ILE A 7 -10.75 -1.74 -13.67
N ALA A 8 -9.92 -2.72 -13.36
CA ALA A 8 -10.38 -3.93 -12.69
C ALA A 8 -10.61 -3.64 -11.20
N VAL A 9 -11.83 -3.83 -10.72
CA VAL A 9 -12.21 -3.58 -9.33
C VAL A 9 -12.44 -4.91 -8.63
N ILE A 10 -11.61 -5.19 -7.62
CA ILE A 10 -11.70 -6.37 -6.77
C ILE A 10 -11.87 -5.90 -5.31
N ALA A 11 -13.11 -5.62 -4.92
CA ALA A 11 -13.44 -5.01 -3.63
C ALA A 11 -13.06 -5.92 -2.44
N GLY A 12 -13.13 -7.25 -2.63
CA GLY A 12 -12.71 -8.25 -1.64
C GLY A 12 -13.66 -8.37 -0.44
N ASP A 13 -13.08 -8.43 0.76
CA ASP A 13 -13.72 -8.86 1.99
C ASP A 13 -13.97 -7.69 2.97
N GLY A 14 -14.82 -7.92 3.96
CA GLY A 14 -15.03 -7.03 5.10
C GLY A 14 -15.41 -5.61 4.69
N ILE A 15 -14.61 -4.62 5.11
CA ILE A 15 -14.83 -3.20 4.76
C ILE A 15 -14.43 -2.86 3.31
N GLY A 16 -13.79 -3.77 2.58
CA GLY A 16 -13.32 -3.54 1.21
C GLY A 16 -14.38 -2.93 0.29
N PRO A 17 -15.60 -3.51 0.19
CA PRO A 17 -16.68 -2.93 -0.64
C PRO A 17 -17.06 -1.50 -0.26
N GLU A 18 -17.07 -1.15 1.05
CA GLU A 18 -17.44 0.19 1.53
C GLU A 18 -16.39 1.23 1.11
N VAL A 19 -15.11 0.97 1.36
CA VAL A 19 -14.03 1.92 1.06
C VAL A 19 -13.77 2.07 -0.45
N VAL A 20 -13.95 0.98 -1.23
CA VAL A 20 -13.84 0.99 -2.69
C VAL A 20 -14.96 1.81 -3.32
N ALA A 21 -16.19 1.73 -2.78
CA ALA A 21 -17.29 2.55 -3.26
C ALA A 21 -16.97 4.06 -3.19
N GLU A 22 -16.36 4.51 -2.09
CA GLU A 22 -15.96 5.90 -1.93
C GLU A 22 -14.82 6.31 -2.89
N ALA A 23 -13.85 5.44 -3.10
CA ALA A 23 -12.78 5.65 -4.06
C ALA A 23 -13.32 5.78 -5.50
N ILE A 24 -14.31 4.96 -5.88
CA ILE A 24 -14.96 5.05 -7.20
C ILE A 24 -15.76 6.36 -7.34
N LYS A 25 -16.41 6.88 -6.27
CA LYS A 25 -17.07 8.20 -6.30
C LYS A 25 -16.05 9.31 -6.65
N VAL A 26 -14.87 9.29 -6.01
CA VAL A 26 -13.80 10.24 -6.30
C VAL A 26 -13.32 10.11 -7.75
N MET A 27 -13.09 8.88 -8.26
CA MET A 27 -12.72 8.65 -9.66
C MET A 27 -13.78 9.22 -10.63
N LYS A 28 -15.06 8.95 -10.39
CA LYS A 28 -16.16 9.50 -11.21
C LYS A 28 -16.20 11.01 -11.19
N ARG A 29 -15.89 11.63 -10.04
CA ARG A 29 -15.82 13.10 -9.99
C ARG A 29 -14.66 13.64 -10.81
N THR A 30 -13.51 12.96 -10.86
CA THR A 30 -12.39 13.37 -11.71
C THR A 30 -12.70 13.24 -13.21
N GLU A 31 -13.57 12.31 -13.63
CA GLU A 31 -14.04 12.24 -15.03
C GLU A 31 -14.68 13.57 -15.47
N GLU A 32 -15.52 14.15 -14.60
CA GLU A 32 -16.21 15.41 -14.89
C GLU A 32 -15.27 16.61 -14.87
N LEU A 33 -14.33 16.65 -13.90
CA LEU A 33 -13.46 17.80 -13.67
C LEU A 33 -12.28 17.88 -14.65
N PHE A 34 -11.71 16.73 -15.04
CA PHE A 34 -10.50 16.63 -15.86
C PHE A 34 -10.76 16.03 -17.24
N ASN A 35 -12.03 15.75 -17.58
CA ASN A 35 -12.42 15.14 -18.84
C ASN A 35 -11.75 13.78 -19.09
N TYR A 36 -11.61 12.96 -18.03
CA TYR A 36 -11.17 11.57 -18.11
C TYR A 36 -12.35 10.64 -18.39
N LYS A 37 -12.05 9.38 -18.71
CA LYS A 37 -13.06 8.33 -18.90
C LYS A 37 -12.56 7.04 -18.30
N PHE A 38 -13.36 6.43 -17.40
CA PHE A 38 -13.06 5.14 -16.77
C PHE A 38 -14.16 4.12 -17.07
N GLU A 39 -13.75 2.88 -17.31
CA GLU A 39 -14.63 1.72 -17.39
C GLU A 39 -14.27 0.79 -16.23
N PHE A 40 -15.23 0.53 -15.34
CA PHE A 40 -15.04 -0.31 -14.17
C PHE A 40 -15.59 -1.70 -14.42
N GLU A 41 -14.73 -2.72 -14.32
CA GLU A 41 -15.12 -4.12 -14.35
C GLU A 41 -14.89 -4.76 -12.98
N HIS A 42 -15.92 -5.44 -12.43
CA HIS A 42 -15.89 -5.97 -11.07
C HIS A 42 -15.65 -7.48 -11.08
N GLY A 43 -14.77 -7.97 -10.21
CA GLY A 43 -14.45 -9.38 -10.03
C GLY A 43 -14.49 -9.83 -8.57
N LEU A 44 -14.78 -11.10 -8.35
CA LEU A 44 -14.71 -11.74 -7.04
C LEU A 44 -13.26 -12.01 -6.67
N PHE A 45 -12.89 -11.73 -5.41
CA PHE A 45 -11.53 -11.93 -4.92
C PHE A 45 -11.52 -12.14 -3.40
N GLY A 46 -10.56 -12.91 -2.90
CA GLY A 46 -10.40 -13.14 -1.47
C GLY A 46 -11.37 -14.19 -0.90
N GLY A 47 -11.82 -13.96 0.31
CA GLY A 47 -12.72 -14.88 1.03
C GLY A 47 -14.09 -15.01 0.40
N ILE A 48 -14.67 -13.90 -0.07
CA ILE A 48 -15.94 -13.93 -0.80
C ILE A 48 -15.84 -14.77 -2.09
N ALA A 49 -14.70 -14.74 -2.76
CA ALA A 49 -14.47 -15.58 -3.94
C ALA A 49 -14.38 -17.06 -3.56
N ILE A 50 -13.79 -17.41 -2.42
CA ILE A 50 -13.77 -18.80 -1.90
C ILE A 50 -15.22 -19.28 -1.68
N ASP A 51 -16.05 -18.47 -1.05
CA ASP A 51 -17.43 -18.83 -0.75
C ASP A 51 -18.26 -19.06 -2.01
N GLU A 52 -18.07 -18.25 -3.05
CA GLU A 52 -18.88 -18.29 -4.26
C GLU A 52 -18.35 -19.26 -5.34
N THR A 53 -17.01 -19.46 -5.39
CA THR A 53 -16.36 -20.16 -6.50
C THR A 53 -15.42 -21.30 -6.07
N GLY A 54 -15.14 -21.41 -4.76
CA GLY A 54 -14.20 -22.41 -4.22
C GLY A 54 -12.73 -22.05 -4.40
N THR A 55 -12.39 -20.82 -4.83
CA THR A 55 -10.98 -20.36 -4.95
C THR A 55 -10.85 -18.87 -4.58
N PRO A 56 -9.75 -18.46 -3.93
CA PRO A 56 -9.55 -17.06 -3.56
C PRO A 56 -9.24 -16.14 -4.76
N LEU A 57 -8.79 -16.70 -5.87
CA LEU A 57 -8.52 -15.99 -7.12
C LEU A 57 -9.11 -16.78 -8.30
N PRO A 58 -10.37 -16.52 -8.69
CA PRO A 58 -10.97 -17.12 -9.88
C PRO A 58 -10.21 -16.72 -11.14
N GLN A 59 -10.10 -17.66 -12.10
CA GLN A 59 -9.40 -17.37 -13.36
C GLN A 59 -10.03 -16.20 -14.12
N ALA A 60 -11.36 -16.08 -14.12
CA ALA A 60 -12.06 -14.95 -14.73
C ALA A 60 -11.63 -13.58 -14.13
N THR A 61 -11.42 -13.53 -12.82
CA THR A 61 -10.90 -12.31 -12.14
C THR A 61 -9.46 -12.02 -12.53
N LEU A 62 -8.61 -13.05 -12.60
CA LEU A 62 -7.23 -12.88 -13.05
C LEU A 62 -7.17 -12.38 -14.50
N ASP A 63 -7.94 -12.99 -15.40
CA ASP A 63 -8.01 -12.58 -16.81
C ASP A 63 -8.52 -11.14 -16.95
N MET A 64 -9.49 -10.73 -16.13
CA MET A 64 -9.99 -9.36 -16.05
C MET A 64 -8.86 -8.39 -15.64
N CYS A 65 -8.11 -8.70 -14.59
CA CYS A 65 -7.00 -7.86 -14.12
C CYS A 65 -5.87 -7.75 -15.17
N GLN A 66 -5.58 -8.84 -15.91
CA GLN A 66 -4.53 -8.84 -16.93
C GLN A 66 -4.86 -7.98 -18.17
N ARG A 67 -6.15 -7.77 -18.48
CA ARG A 67 -6.56 -6.93 -19.62
C ARG A 67 -6.94 -5.51 -19.25
N ALA A 68 -6.95 -5.19 -17.94
CA ALA A 68 -7.19 -3.83 -17.44
C ALA A 68 -5.94 -2.95 -17.55
N ASP A 69 -6.13 -1.63 -17.51
CA ASP A 69 -5.03 -0.67 -17.44
C ASP A 69 -4.49 -0.53 -16.02
N SER A 70 -5.32 -0.85 -15.02
CA SER A 70 -4.95 -0.85 -13.60
C SER A 70 -5.94 -1.65 -12.76
N VAL A 71 -5.55 -2.03 -11.54
CA VAL A 71 -6.39 -2.76 -10.59
C VAL A 71 -6.60 -1.92 -9.34
N LEU A 72 -7.84 -1.80 -8.89
CA LEU A 72 -8.23 -1.28 -7.58
C LEU A 72 -8.70 -2.43 -6.70
N LEU A 73 -7.95 -2.69 -5.63
CA LEU A 73 -8.25 -3.71 -4.63
C LEU A 73 -8.75 -3.02 -3.34
N GLY A 74 -9.77 -3.60 -2.71
CA GLY A 74 -10.25 -3.16 -1.40
C GLY A 74 -9.48 -3.80 -0.26
N ALA A 75 -10.01 -4.89 0.28
CA ALA A 75 -9.37 -5.59 1.40
C ALA A 75 -9.55 -7.11 1.30
N VAL A 76 -8.72 -7.88 1.98
CA VAL A 76 -8.71 -9.34 1.87
C VAL A 76 -8.60 -9.97 3.25
N GLY A 77 -9.27 -11.12 3.42
CA GLY A 77 -9.12 -11.97 4.58
C GLY A 77 -10.23 -11.83 5.61
N GLY A 78 -10.12 -12.65 6.65
CA GLY A 78 -11.02 -12.65 7.79
C GLY A 78 -11.03 -13.99 8.52
N PRO A 79 -11.44 -14.02 9.80
CA PRO A 79 -11.34 -15.20 10.66
C PRO A 79 -12.16 -16.39 10.16
N LYS A 80 -13.15 -16.16 9.31
CA LYS A 80 -13.97 -17.21 8.69
C LYS A 80 -13.13 -18.24 7.93
N TRP A 81 -12.02 -17.82 7.32
CA TRP A 81 -11.19 -18.65 6.43
C TRP A 81 -9.87 -19.09 7.05
N ASP A 82 -9.56 -18.73 8.32
CA ASP A 82 -8.30 -19.05 9.01
C ASP A 82 -8.02 -20.55 9.09
N ASN A 83 -9.08 -21.36 9.22
CA ASN A 83 -8.97 -22.81 9.34
C ASN A 83 -8.97 -23.55 7.99
N ASN A 84 -9.05 -22.85 6.88
CA ASN A 84 -8.98 -23.44 5.55
C ASN A 84 -7.58 -24.02 5.26
N SER A 85 -7.49 -24.94 4.29
CA SER A 85 -6.20 -25.34 3.75
C SER A 85 -5.47 -24.12 3.16
N LYS A 86 -4.14 -24.20 3.06
CA LYS A 86 -3.32 -23.09 2.57
C LYS A 86 -3.80 -22.53 1.23
N GLU A 87 -4.22 -23.41 0.32
CA GLU A 87 -4.67 -23.07 -1.03
C GLU A 87 -5.99 -22.29 -1.03
N LEU A 88 -6.79 -22.48 0.03
CA LEU A 88 -8.11 -21.85 0.22
C LEU A 88 -8.07 -20.74 1.28
N ARG A 89 -6.94 -20.07 1.45
CA ARG A 89 -6.84 -18.85 2.24
C ARG A 89 -6.88 -17.62 1.36
N PRO A 90 -7.59 -16.56 1.75
CA PRO A 90 -7.65 -15.30 0.99
C PRO A 90 -6.27 -14.73 0.66
N GLU A 91 -5.31 -14.79 1.60
CA GLU A 91 -3.93 -14.32 1.45
C GLU A 91 -3.18 -15.07 0.34
N THR A 92 -3.50 -16.34 0.10
CA THR A 92 -2.93 -17.11 -1.02
C THR A 92 -3.37 -16.52 -2.35
N GLY A 93 -4.61 -16.02 -2.45
CA GLY A 93 -5.09 -15.27 -3.61
C GLY A 93 -4.29 -13.99 -3.83
N LEU A 94 -4.01 -13.24 -2.75
CA LEU A 94 -3.24 -11.99 -2.82
C LEU A 94 -1.80 -12.22 -3.29
N LEU A 95 -1.11 -13.22 -2.75
CA LEU A 95 0.22 -13.61 -3.23
C LEU A 95 0.18 -14.09 -4.68
N GLY A 96 -0.88 -14.83 -5.03
CA GLY A 96 -1.10 -15.37 -6.38
C GLY A 96 -1.27 -14.28 -7.44
N ILE A 97 -2.13 -13.28 -7.18
CA ILE A 97 -2.38 -12.18 -8.13
C ILE A 97 -1.14 -11.30 -8.31
N ARG A 98 -0.42 -10.97 -7.23
CA ARG A 98 0.82 -10.19 -7.30
C ARG A 98 1.87 -10.88 -8.17
N LYS A 99 2.03 -12.19 -7.99
CA LYS A 99 2.93 -13.01 -8.81
C LYS A 99 2.48 -13.09 -10.28
N ALA A 100 1.20 -13.35 -10.52
CA ALA A 100 0.65 -13.51 -11.87
C ALA A 100 0.67 -12.22 -12.69
N LEU A 101 0.60 -11.06 -12.03
CA LEU A 101 0.70 -9.74 -12.64
C LEU A 101 2.13 -9.18 -12.65
N GLY A 102 3.13 -9.93 -12.12
CA GLY A 102 4.52 -9.51 -12.09
C GLY A 102 4.81 -8.30 -11.19
N LEU A 103 4.03 -8.09 -10.14
CA LEU A 103 4.12 -6.94 -9.25
C LEU A 103 5.20 -7.16 -8.19
N PHE A 104 6.40 -6.65 -8.41
CA PHE A 104 7.55 -6.89 -7.54
C PHE A 104 7.86 -5.76 -6.56
N SER A 105 7.34 -4.56 -6.80
CA SER A 105 7.60 -3.38 -5.97
C SER A 105 6.32 -2.88 -5.33
N ASN A 106 6.36 -2.73 -4.00
CA ASN A 106 5.25 -2.14 -3.26
C ASN A 106 5.69 -0.81 -2.66
N ILE A 107 5.01 0.26 -3.06
CA ILE A 107 5.27 1.63 -2.63
C ILE A 107 4.21 2.04 -1.61
N ARG A 108 4.66 2.38 -0.40
CA ARG A 108 3.82 2.77 0.74
C ARG A 108 4.27 4.15 1.27
N PRO A 109 3.63 5.25 0.85
CA PRO A 109 3.88 6.56 1.44
C PRO A 109 3.35 6.65 2.87
N ALA A 110 4.13 7.24 3.77
CA ALA A 110 3.71 7.59 5.13
C ALA A 110 3.94 9.08 5.35
N VAL A 111 2.87 9.85 5.19
CA VAL A 111 2.85 11.31 5.33
C VAL A 111 2.01 11.69 6.55
N VAL A 112 2.59 12.42 7.48
CA VAL A 112 1.86 12.91 8.66
C VAL A 112 1.22 14.26 8.33
N PHE A 113 -0.11 14.30 8.37
CA PHE A 113 -0.84 15.55 8.26
C PHE A 113 -0.74 16.34 9.57
N ASP A 114 -0.39 17.61 9.50
CA ASP A 114 -0.23 18.46 10.70
C ASP A 114 -1.48 18.47 11.60
N CYS A 115 -2.66 18.43 11.01
CA CYS A 115 -3.94 18.39 11.71
C CYS A 115 -4.27 17.02 12.34
N LEU A 116 -3.45 15.99 12.12
CA LEU A 116 -3.63 14.63 12.68
C LEU A 116 -2.54 14.26 13.71
N LYS A 117 -1.62 15.17 14.05
CA LYS A 117 -0.55 14.86 15.01
C LYS A 117 -1.08 14.36 16.36
N ASP A 118 -2.25 14.83 16.77
CA ASP A 118 -2.91 14.41 18.02
C ASP A 118 -3.59 13.03 17.91
N ALA A 119 -3.76 12.49 16.72
CA ALA A 119 -4.30 11.14 16.50
C ALA A 119 -3.20 10.05 16.67
N SER A 120 -1.93 10.41 16.56
CA SER A 120 -0.81 9.49 16.78
C SER A 120 -0.54 9.29 18.26
N THR A 121 -0.01 8.12 18.61
CA THR A 121 0.46 7.82 19.97
C THR A 121 1.82 8.43 20.29
N LEU A 122 2.51 8.96 19.28
CA LEU A 122 3.81 9.64 19.46
C LEU A 122 3.60 11.13 19.78
N LYS A 123 4.61 11.73 20.39
CA LYS A 123 4.59 13.15 20.68
C LYS A 123 4.61 13.97 19.37
N PRO A 124 3.85 15.07 19.27
CA PRO A 124 3.75 15.88 18.06
C PRO A 124 5.10 16.36 17.50
N GLU A 125 6.05 16.71 18.39
CA GLU A 125 7.39 17.16 17.98
C GLU A 125 8.24 16.07 17.30
N VAL A 126 7.93 14.78 17.54
CA VAL A 126 8.59 13.66 16.86
C VAL A 126 8.07 13.50 15.42
N LEU A 127 6.81 13.84 15.21
CA LEU A 127 6.11 13.64 13.94
C LEU A 127 6.34 14.78 12.94
N GLU A 128 6.85 15.92 13.41
CA GLU A 128 6.98 17.11 12.59
C GLU A 128 7.84 16.89 11.35
N GLY A 129 7.29 17.22 10.17
CA GLY A 129 7.97 17.07 8.89
C GLY A 129 8.12 15.62 8.41
N THR A 130 7.41 14.68 9.01
CA THR A 130 7.43 13.28 8.56
C THR A 130 6.73 13.12 7.22
N ASP A 131 7.52 12.78 6.21
CA ASP A 131 7.10 12.43 4.85
C ASP A 131 8.11 11.43 4.29
N LEU A 132 7.79 10.15 4.36
CA LEU A 132 8.66 9.07 3.90
C LEU A 132 7.91 8.08 3.00
N ILE A 133 8.67 7.33 2.22
CA ILE A 133 8.14 6.23 1.40
C ILE A 133 8.91 4.95 1.72
N VAL A 134 8.18 3.87 1.97
CA VAL A 134 8.73 2.52 2.02
C VAL A 134 8.57 1.87 0.65
N VAL A 135 9.67 1.47 0.04
CA VAL A 135 9.76 0.67 -1.20
C VAL A 135 10.11 -0.76 -0.79
N ARG A 136 9.10 -1.61 -0.78
CA ARG A 136 9.16 -3.01 -0.34
C ARG A 136 9.28 -3.93 -1.55
N GLU A 137 10.28 -4.83 -1.56
CA GLU A 137 10.26 -5.97 -2.48
C GLU A 137 9.05 -6.86 -2.15
N LEU A 138 8.33 -7.35 -3.17
CA LEU A 138 7.00 -7.91 -2.96
C LEU A 138 6.86 -9.39 -3.34
N THR A 139 7.78 -9.96 -4.10
CA THR A 139 7.62 -11.28 -4.72
C THR A 139 8.74 -12.28 -4.41
N GLY A 140 9.67 -11.90 -3.54
CA GLY A 140 10.77 -12.74 -3.07
C GLY A 140 10.73 -13.02 -1.56
N GLY A 141 11.83 -13.53 -1.06
CA GLY A 141 12.10 -13.72 0.35
C GLY A 141 11.31 -14.85 1.00
N ILE A 142 11.11 -14.73 2.31
CA ILE A 142 10.52 -15.78 3.15
C ILE A 142 9.04 -16.06 2.82
N TYR A 143 8.32 -15.08 2.24
CA TYR A 143 6.91 -15.26 1.88
C TYR A 143 6.73 -16.19 0.67
N PHE A 144 7.72 -16.26 -0.22
CA PHE A 144 7.70 -17.06 -1.45
C PHE A 144 8.64 -18.26 -1.43
N GLY A 145 9.52 -18.35 -0.45
CA GLY A 145 10.43 -19.48 -0.28
C GLY A 145 9.73 -20.80 0.05
N GLU A 146 10.47 -21.87 -0.02
CA GLU A 146 9.97 -23.20 0.30
C GLU A 146 9.53 -23.28 1.76
N LYS A 147 8.39 -23.93 2.01
CA LYS A 147 7.80 -24.09 3.34
C LYS A 147 7.38 -25.53 3.52
N PHE A 148 7.82 -26.14 4.61
CA PHE A 148 7.46 -27.52 4.93
C PHE A 148 7.51 -27.80 6.44
N ARG A 149 6.89 -28.93 6.83
CA ARG A 149 7.06 -29.53 8.16
C ARG A 149 7.70 -30.90 8.03
N ARG A 150 8.49 -31.27 9.00
CA ARG A 150 9.12 -32.58 9.10
C ARG A 150 9.19 -33.07 10.55
N GLU A 151 9.35 -34.38 10.75
CA GLU A 151 9.68 -34.93 12.04
C GLU A 151 11.20 -34.74 12.28
N GLY A 152 11.54 -34.12 13.40
CA GLY A 152 12.90 -33.90 13.85
C GLY A 152 13.19 -34.71 15.13
N GLU A 153 14.41 -34.66 15.62
CA GLU A 153 14.82 -35.36 16.83
C GLU A 153 14.08 -34.90 18.11
N ARG A 154 13.58 -33.67 18.13
CA ARG A 154 12.87 -33.05 19.27
C ARG A 154 11.37 -32.85 19.03
N GLY A 155 10.79 -33.53 18.04
CA GLY A 155 9.41 -33.40 17.61
C GLY A 155 9.26 -32.68 16.28
N GLN A 156 8.05 -32.29 15.96
CA GLN A 156 7.73 -31.64 14.66
C GLN A 156 8.47 -30.32 14.48
N GLU A 157 9.17 -30.19 13.36
CA GLU A 157 9.85 -28.99 12.94
C GLU A 157 9.07 -28.32 11.79
N ALA A 158 8.99 -26.98 11.81
CA ALA A 158 8.49 -26.16 10.71
C ALA A 158 9.65 -25.35 10.09
N VAL A 159 9.70 -25.28 8.76
CA VAL A 159 10.77 -24.60 8.02
C VAL A 159 10.15 -23.64 7.02
N ASP A 160 10.60 -22.38 7.07
CA ASP A 160 10.36 -21.36 6.05
C ASP A 160 11.72 -20.87 5.54
N THR A 161 11.97 -20.94 4.23
CA THR A 161 13.23 -20.51 3.63
C THR A 161 13.12 -19.08 3.10
N CYS A 162 14.15 -18.26 3.36
CA CYS A 162 14.30 -16.94 2.76
C CYS A 162 15.29 -17.05 1.59
N VAL A 163 14.83 -16.73 0.39
CA VAL A 163 15.65 -16.80 -0.82
C VAL A 163 15.51 -15.48 -1.59
N TYR A 164 16.66 -14.92 -1.97
CA TYR A 164 16.77 -13.80 -2.89
C TYR A 164 17.85 -14.07 -3.92
N ASN A 165 17.64 -13.66 -5.15
CA ASN A 165 18.66 -13.62 -6.18
C ASN A 165 19.04 -12.17 -6.53
N VAL A 166 20.13 -12.00 -7.26
CA VAL A 166 20.67 -10.68 -7.61
C VAL A 166 19.67 -9.85 -8.41
N GLU A 167 18.94 -10.46 -9.33
CA GLU A 167 18.00 -9.77 -10.22
C GLU A 167 16.79 -9.21 -9.43
N GLU A 168 16.26 -10.00 -8.49
CA GLU A 168 15.18 -9.55 -7.60
C GLU A 168 15.59 -8.34 -6.75
N VAL A 169 16.83 -8.37 -6.21
CA VAL A 169 17.36 -7.25 -5.42
C VAL A 169 17.64 -6.05 -6.32
N GLU A 170 18.25 -6.26 -7.48
CA GLU A 170 18.61 -5.18 -8.40
C GLU A 170 17.40 -4.37 -8.85
N ARG A 171 16.32 -5.03 -9.30
CA ARG A 171 15.13 -4.35 -9.81
C ARG A 171 14.47 -3.45 -8.75
N ILE A 172 14.36 -3.93 -7.50
CA ILE A 172 13.72 -3.15 -6.43
C ILE A 172 14.63 -2.02 -5.93
N VAL A 173 15.93 -2.24 -5.86
CA VAL A 173 16.91 -1.23 -5.45
C VAL A 173 16.96 -0.09 -6.46
N ARG A 174 16.95 -0.39 -7.76
CA ARG A 174 16.85 0.64 -8.81
C ARG A 174 15.60 1.48 -8.63
N GLN A 175 14.46 0.86 -8.37
CA GLN A 175 13.22 1.59 -8.10
C GLN A 175 13.33 2.46 -6.85
N GLY A 176 13.97 1.99 -5.78
CA GLY A 176 14.25 2.80 -4.60
C GLY A 176 15.07 4.05 -4.91
N PHE A 177 16.14 3.93 -5.72
CA PHE A 177 16.93 5.06 -6.16
C PHE A 177 16.15 6.04 -7.04
N GLU A 178 15.36 5.55 -7.99
CA GLU A 178 14.54 6.38 -8.89
C GLU A 178 13.45 7.15 -8.12
N VAL A 179 12.85 6.53 -7.11
CA VAL A 179 11.92 7.21 -6.20
C VAL A 179 12.65 8.29 -5.41
N ALA A 180 13.83 7.99 -4.86
CA ALA A 180 14.62 8.95 -4.10
C ALA A 180 15.07 10.16 -4.96
N GLN A 181 15.45 9.95 -6.22
CA GLN A 181 15.82 11.03 -7.16
C GLN A 181 14.72 12.07 -7.37
N LYS A 182 13.46 11.61 -7.33
CA LYS A 182 12.27 12.48 -7.49
C LYS A 182 11.85 13.16 -6.17
N ARG A 183 12.53 12.86 -5.07
CA ARG A 183 12.25 13.38 -3.73
C ARG A 183 13.47 14.12 -3.15
N ARG A 184 13.75 13.94 -1.86
CA ARG A 184 14.84 14.63 -1.14
C ARG A 184 16.23 14.01 -1.38
N LYS A 185 16.32 13.03 -2.29
CA LYS A 185 17.56 12.37 -2.70
C LYS A 185 18.30 11.63 -1.58
N LYS A 186 17.52 11.01 -0.67
CA LYS A 186 18.05 10.16 0.39
C LYS A 186 17.42 8.78 0.32
N LEU A 187 18.28 7.75 0.31
CA LEU A 187 17.87 6.35 0.29
C LEU A 187 18.46 5.61 1.49
N ALA A 188 17.60 5.10 2.35
CA ALA A 188 17.97 4.16 3.40
C ALA A 188 17.75 2.72 2.90
N SER A 189 18.83 1.99 2.66
CA SER A 189 18.77 0.57 2.36
C SER A 189 18.76 -0.22 3.66
N VAL A 190 17.61 -0.89 3.94
CA VAL A 190 17.39 -1.58 5.22
C VAL A 190 17.54 -3.08 5.05
N ASP A 191 18.39 -3.69 5.87
CA ASP A 191 18.76 -5.09 5.83
C ASP A 191 19.12 -5.67 7.21
N LYS A 192 19.53 -6.93 7.26
CA LYS A 192 20.10 -7.59 8.45
C LYS A 192 21.45 -8.26 8.11
N ALA A 193 22.33 -7.56 7.41
CA ALA A 193 23.58 -8.10 6.84
C ALA A 193 24.59 -8.58 7.91
N ASN A 194 24.45 -8.12 9.15
CA ASN A 194 25.27 -8.63 10.27
C ASN A 194 24.94 -10.09 10.64
N VAL A 195 23.79 -10.64 10.16
CA VAL A 195 23.35 -12.01 10.48
C VAL A 195 23.03 -12.82 9.24
N LEU A 196 22.26 -12.28 8.27
CA LEU A 196 21.65 -13.04 7.18
C LEU A 196 22.47 -12.97 5.89
N GLU A 197 22.65 -14.12 5.22
CA GLU A 197 23.30 -14.19 3.89
C GLU A 197 22.50 -13.46 2.81
N THR A 198 21.15 -13.58 2.84
CA THR A 198 20.28 -12.86 1.91
C THR A 198 20.45 -11.35 2.03
N SER A 199 20.64 -10.84 3.24
CA SER A 199 20.90 -9.42 3.49
C SER A 199 22.32 -8.99 3.10
N ARG A 200 23.33 -9.88 3.12
CA ARG A 200 24.67 -9.61 2.60
C ARG A 200 24.62 -9.46 1.09
N LEU A 201 23.96 -10.40 0.39
CA LEU A 201 23.70 -10.30 -1.05
C LEU A 201 22.96 -9.02 -1.41
N TRP A 202 21.94 -8.64 -0.62
CA TRP A 202 21.23 -7.38 -0.76
C TRP A 202 22.17 -6.19 -0.71
N ARG A 203 22.97 -6.07 0.34
CA ARG A 203 23.91 -4.95 0.55
C ARG A 203 24.98 -4.88 -0.53
N GLU A 204 25.54 -6.01 -0.96
CA GLU A 204 26.49 -6.11 -2.05
C GLU A 204 25.89 -5.60 -3.36
N THR A 205 24.65 -5.98 -3.65
CA THR A 205 23.92 -5.54 -4.86
C THR A 205 23.63 -4.05 -4.80
N VAL A 206 23.17 -3.52 -3.66
CA VAL A 206 22.96 -2.06 -3.46
C VAL A 206 24.26 -1.29 -3.71
N ASN A 207 25.39 -1.73 -3.13
CA ASN A 207 26.68 -1.08 -3.29
C ASN A 207 27.17 -1.09 -4.76
N ARG A 208 26.83 -2.13 -5.51
CA ARG A 208 27.16 -2.23 -6.95
C ARG A 208 26.35 -1.25 -7.80
N ILE A 209 25.09 -0.99 -7.44
CA ILE A 209 24.18 -0.11 -8.17
C ILE A 209 24.36 1.36 -7.78
N ALA A 210 24.66 1.66 -6.53
CA ALA A 210 24.74 3.03 -6.01
C ALA A 210 25.57 4.02 -6.86
N PRO A 211 26.73 3.64 -7.46
CA PRO A 211 27.48 4.54 -8.32
C PRO A 211 26.74 5.05 -9.57
N GLU A 212 25.66 4.38 -9.99
CA GLU A 212 24.82 4.81 -11.12
C GLU A 212 23.88 5.98 -10.72
N TYR A 213 23.73 6.26 -9.42
CA TYR A 213 22.87 7.30 -8.85
C TYR A 213 23.67 8.26 -7.94
N PRO A 214 24.67 8.98 -8.49
CA PRO A 214 25.64 9.76 -7.70
C PRO A 214 25.01 10.97 -6.98
N ASP A 215 23.78 11.33 -7.34
CA ASP A 215 23.02 12.43 -6.74
C ASP A 215 22.13 11.99 -5.57
N VAL A 216 22.10 10.69 -5.22
CA VAL A 216 21.34 10.14 -4.10
C VAL A 216 22.27 9.75 -2.95
N GLU A 217 22.02 10.30 -1.78
CA GLU A 217 22.70 9.93 -0.54
C GLU A 217 22.20 8.54 -0.07
N LEU A 218 23.09 7.54 -0.08
CA LEU A 218 22.78 6.18 0.39
C LEU A 218 23.25 5.98 1.82
N GLU A 219 22.35 5.46 2.68
CA GLU A 219 22.67 4.95 4.02
C GLU A 219 22.26 3.49 4.14
N HIS A 220 23.13 2.63 4.69
CA HIS A 220 22.77 1.27 5.10
C HIS A 220 22.32 1.25 6.56
N VAL A 221 21.12 0.79 6.81
CA VAL A 221 20.53 0.74 8.15
C VAL A 221 20.14 -0.70 8.49
N LEU A 222 20.54 -1.21 9.66
CA LEU A 222 20.04 -2.50 10.13
C LEU A 222 18.56 -2.37 10.51
N VAL A 223 17.74 -3.38 10.19
CA VAL A 223 16.28 -3.34 10.33
C VAL A 223 15.81 -3.02 11.76
N ASP A 224 16.47 -3.57 12.76
CA ASP A 224 16.20 -3.29 14.18
C ASP A 224 16.51 -1.83 14.55
N ASN A 225 17.58 -1.25 13.99
CA ASN A 225 17.85 0.18 14.14
C ASN A 225 16.84 1.03 13.37
N CYS A 226 16.42 0.62 12.16
CA CYS A 226 15.40 1.34 11.39
C CYS A 226 14.09 1.45 12.19
N ALA A 227 13.60 0.33 12.76
CA ALA A 227 12.42 0.32 13.61
C ALA A 227 12.52 1.32 14.78
N MET A 228 13.65 1.34 15.50
CA MET A 228 13.87 2.32 16.55
C MET A 228 13.88 3.77 16.04
N GLN A 229 14.48 4.04 14.88
CA GLN A 229 14.58 5.38 14.32
C GLN A 229 13.26 5.89 13.75
N LEU A 230 12.40 5.03 13.22
CA LEU A 230 11.03 5.39 12.81
C LEU A 230 10.24 6.00 13.97
N LEU A 231 10.39 5.46 15.18
CA LEU A 231 9.72 5.99 16.38
C LEU A 231 10.43 7.22 17.00
N ARG A 232 11.71 7.44 16.69
CA ARG A 232 12.52 8.47 17.33
C ARG A 232 12.72 9.72 16.48
N ARG A 233 12.91 9.54 15.18
CA ARG A 233 13.20 10.61 14.21
C ARG A 233 12.72 10.26 12.81
N PRO A 234 11.41 9.98 12.61
CA PRO A 234 10.88 9.51 11.31
C PRO A 234 11.18 10.49 10.17
N ALA A 235 11.18 11.79 10.43
CA ALA A 235 11.48 12.83 9.43
C ALA A 235 12.91 12.76 8.86
N SER A 236 13.83 11.98 9.46
CA SER A 236 15.16 11.76 8.89
C SER A 236 15.16 10.84 7.68
N PHE A 237 14.14 10.01 7.52
CA PHE A 237 13.97 9.13 6.34
C PHE A 237 13.24 9.87 5.21
N ASP A 238 13.70 9.63 4.00
CA ASP A 238 13.03 10.04 2.75
C ASP A 238 12.46 8.82 2.04
N VAL A 239 13.35 7.93 1.57
CA VAL A 239 12.96 6.65 0.97
C VAL A 239 13.67 5.52 1.70
N ILE A 240 12.91 4.51 2.08
CA ILE A 240 13.40 3.25 2.64
C ILE A 240 13.21 2.18 1.58
N VAL A 241 14.29 1.48 1.18
CA VAL A 241 14.20 0.29 0.33
C VAL A 241 14.58 -0.94 1.13
N THR A 242 13.77 -1.99 1.07
CA THR A 242 13.98 -3.20 1.88
C THR A 242 13.30 -4.44 1.29
N GLU A 243 13.69 -5.60 1.81
CA GLU A 243 13.12 -6.89 1.46
C GLU A 243 11.66 -7.04 1.94
N ASN A 244 11.02 -8.13 1.53
CA ASN A 244 9.58 -8.34 1.67
C ASN A 244 9.08 -8.27 3.11
N MET A 245 9.59 -9.12 4.00
CA MET A 245 9.10 -9.21 5.38
C MET A 245 9.45 -7.97 6.21
N PHE A 246 10.68 -7.42 6.04
CA PHE A 246 11.06 -6.20 6.76
C PHE A 246 10.24 -5.00 6.28
N GLY A 247 9.97 -4.93 4.96
CA GLY A 247 9.14 -3.89 4.38
C GLY A 247 7.70 -3.94 4.86
N ASP A 248 7.16 -5.14 5.07
CA ASP A 248 5.82 -5.34 5.64
C ASP A 248 5.74 -4.76 7.07
N ILE A 249 6.66 -5.19 7.93
CA ILE A 249 6.68 -4.78 9.35
C ILE A 249 6.94 -3.27 9.48
N LEU A 250 7.97 -2.75 8.79
CA LEU A 250 8.36 -1.35 8.91
C LEU A 250 7.32 -0.39 8.34
N SER A 251 6.59 -0.79 7.28
CA SER A 251 5.54 0.06 6.74
C SER A 251 4.30 0.11 7.63
N ASP A 252 3.96 -0.98 8.32
CA ASP A 252 2.87 -0.98 9.30
C ASP A 252 3.26 -0.16 10.55
N GLU A 253 4.53 -0.22 10.97
CA GLU A 253 5.06 0.68 12.01
C GLU A 253 4.98 2.15 11.54
N ALA A 254 5.39 2.45 10.31
CA ALA A 254 5.29 3.79 9.74
C ALA A 254 3.82 4.28 9.61
N ALA A 255 2.86 3.37 9.44
CA ALA A 255 1.44 3.69 9.45
C ALA A 255 1.01 4.35 10.76
N MET A 256 1.54 3.87 11.87
CA MET A 256 1.19 4.40 13.20
C MET A 256 1.69 5.83 13.44
N LEU A 257 2.65 6.31 12.63
CA LEU A 257 3.07 7.72 12.63
C LEU A 257 1.94 8.63 12.19
N THR A 258 1.11 8.17 11.25
CA THR A 258 -0.02 8.95 10.69
C THR A 258 -1.28 8.92 11.57
N GLY A 259 -1.26 8.16 12.65
CA GLY A 259 -2.37 7.99 13.60
C GLY A 259 -3.31 6.82 13.30
N SER A 260 -3.35 6.32 12.07
CA SER A 260 -4.16 5.17 11.70
C SER A 260 -3.65 4.51 10.41
N ILE A 261 -3.73 3.18 10.33
CA ILE A 261 -3.50 2.42 9.11
C ILE A 261 -4.53 2.77 8.00
N GLY A 262 -5.68 3.33 8.38
CA GLY A 262 -6.71 3.84 7.46
C GLY A 262 -6.29 5.09 6.67
N MET A 263 -5.09 5.62 6.94
CA MET A 263 -4.51 6.75 6.22
C MET A 263 -3.49 6.34 5.15
N LEU A 264 -3.05 5.07 5.13
CA LEU A 264 -1.96 4.62 4.25
C LEU A 264 -2.45 4.00 2.96
N SER A 265 -2.11 4.66 1.87
CA SER A 265 -2.23 4.14 0.51
C SER A 265 -1.06 3.21 0.14
N SER A 266 -1.27 2.38 -0.87
CA SER A 266 -0.27 1.45 -1.37
C SER A 266 -0.40 1.26 -2.88
N ALA A 267 0.74 1.13 -3.55
CA ALA A 267 0.84 0.78 -4.96
C ALA A 267 1.74 -0.44 -5.11
N SER A 268 1.24 -1.49 -5.75
CA SER A 268 2.04 -2.65 -6.15
C SER A 268 2.32 -2.55 -7.65
N LEU A 269 3.59 -2.41 -8.03
CA LEU A 269 4.04 -2.11 -9.38
C LEU A 269 4.88 -3.25 -9.95
N GLY A 270 4.76 -3.47 -11.25
CA GLY A 270 5.60 -4.36 -12.05
C GLY A 270 6.54 -3.58 -12.96
N GLU A 271 6.93 -4.20 -14.06
CA GLU A 271 7.60 -3.52 -15.16
C GLU A 271 6.60 -2.61 -15.90
N GLY A 272 7.03 -1.40 -16.24
CA GLY A 272 6.19 -0.42 -16.93
C GLY A 272 5.28 0.38 -15.99
N SER A 273 4.09 0.78 -16.48
CA SER A 273 3.17 1.66 -15.76
C SER A 273 1.99 0.93 -15.12
N PHE A 274 1.81 -0.37 -15.38
CA PHE A 274 0.72 -1.15 -14.78
C PHE A 274 0.91 -1.31 -13.28
N GLY A 275 -0.19 -1.15 -12.51
CA GLY A 275 -0.16 -1.29 -11.06
C GLY A 275 -1.47 -1.81 -10.46
N LEU A 276 -1.35 -2.38 -9.27
CA LEU A 276 -2.46 -2.70 -8.37
C LEU A 276 -2.39 -1.76 -7.16
N TYR A 277 -3.51 -1.13 -6.85
CA TYR A 277 -3.64 -0.09 -5.85
C TYR A 277 -4.62 -0.51 -4.77
N GLU A 278 -4.17 -0.47 -3.53
CA GLU A 278 -4.91 -0.96 -2.38
C GLU A 278 -4.57 -0.15 -1.12
N PRO A 279 -5.47 -0.01 -0.14
CA PRO A 279 -5.10 0.49 1.17
C PRO A 279 -4.17 -0.51 1.88
N VAL A 280 -3.35 -0.04 2.82
CA VAL A 280 -2.47 -0.92 3.61
C VAL A 280 -3.27 -1.73 4.65
N HIS A 281 -4.41 -1.20 5.12
CA HIS A 281 -5.25 -1.86 6.11
C HIS A 281 -5.87 -3.16 5.60
N GLY A 282 -6.20 -4.07 6.51
CA GLY A 282 -6.94 -5.31 6.22
C GLY A 282 -8.44 -5.12 6.09
N SER A 283 -9.18 -6.22 6.15
CA SER A 283 -10.63 -6.29 5.93
C SER A 283 -11.49 -5.82 7.12
N ALA A 284 -10.91 -5.65 8.31
CA ALA A 284 -11.59 -5.20 9.53
C ALA A 284 -13.02 -5.80 9.69
N PRO A 285 -13.16 -7.12 9.80
CA PRO A 285 -14.46 -7.80 9.75
C PRO A 285 -15.37 -7.44 10.92
N ASP A 286 -14.82 -6.94 12.02
CA ASP A 286 -15.54 -6.46 13.21
C ASP A 286 -16.35 -5.21 12.97
N ILE A 287 -15.98 -4.37 12.00
CA ILE A 287 -16.69 -3.14 11.64
C ILE A 287 -17.33 -3.17 10.25
N ALA A 288 -17.21 -4.28 9.53
CA ALA A 288 -17.79 -4.45 8.20
C ALA A 288 -19.32 -4.27 8.21
N GLY A 289 -19.85 -3.53 7.23
CA GLY A 289 -21.30 -3.24 7.12
C GLY A 289 -21.80 -2.17 8.07
N GLN A 290 -20.94 -1.56 8.88
CA GLN A 290 -21.35 -0.52 9.82
C GLN A 290 -21.21 0.90 9.26
N GLY A 291 -20.57 1.07 8.10
CA GLY A 291 -20.38 2.38 7.46
C GLY A 291 -19.50 3.34 8.27
N ILE A 292 -18.55 2.81 9.04
CA ILE A 292 -17.65 3.61 9.92
C ILE A 292 -16.18 3.51 9.54
N ALA A 293 -15.82 2.68 8.56
CA ALA A 293 -14.46 2.52 8.08
C ALA A 293 -13.93 3.82 7.46
N ASN A 294 -12.63 4.09 7.63
CA ASN A 294 -11.96 5.22 7.01
C ASN A 294 -11.67 4.93 5.53
N PRO A 295 -12.22 5.68 4.55
CA PRO A 295 -11.98 5.43 3.12
C PRO A 295 -10.74 6.13 2.58
N ILE A 296 -10.05 6.95 3.38
CA ILE A 296 -8.98 7.85 2.92
C ILE A 296 -7.82 7.07 2.30
N ALA A 297 -7.40 5.96 2.90
CA ALA A 297 -6.31 5.14 2.35
C ALA A 297 -6.63 4.64 0.93
N THR A 298 -7.86 4.20 0.66
CA THR A 298 -8.29 3.73 -0.66
C THR A 298 -8.39 4.89 -1.65
N ILE A 299 -8.88 6.05 -1.21
CA ILE A 299 -8.94 7.29 -2.01
C ILE A 299 -7.53 7.77 -2.38
N LEU A 300 -6.59 7.76 -1.44
CA LEU A 300 -5.18 8.11 -1.70
C LEU A 300 -4.49 7.05 -2.58
N SER A 301 -4.93 5.78 -2.53
CA SER A 301 -4.45 4.76 -3.48
C SER A 301 -4.89 5.07 -4.92
N VAL A 302 -6.07 5.67 -5.12
CA VAL A 302 -6.48 6.21 -6.43
C VAL A 302 -5.58 7.37 -6.87
N ALA A 303 -5.19 8.28 -5.96
CA ALA A 303 -4.23 9.33 -6.29
C ALA A 303 -2.88 8.75 -6.75
N LEU A 304 -2.39 7.68 -6.08
CA LEU A 304 -1.20 6.96 -6.54
C LEU A 304 -1.41 6.31 -7.92
N MET A 305 -2.57 5.69 -8.18
CA MET A 305 -2.92 5.13 -9.49
C MET A 305 -2.84 6.20 -10.59
N PHE A 306 -3.40 7.35 -10.34
CA PHE A 306 -3.39 8.47 -11.27
C PHE A 306 -1.98 8.95 -11.57
N ARG A 307 -1.15 9.09 -10.53
CA ARG A 307 0.24 9.54 -10.67
C ARG A 307 1.13 8.49 -11.35
N LEU A 308 1.09 7.25 -10.88
CA LEU A 308 2.07 6.24 -11.26
C LEU A 308 1.70 5.46 -12.53
N THR A 309 0.39 5.16 -12.74
CA THR A 309 -0.06 4.42 -13.93
C THR A 309 -0.42 5.35 -15.09
N PHE A 310 -1.19 6.41 -14.81
CA PHE A 310 -1.77 7.22 -15.88
C PHE A 310 -1.02 8.53 -16.15
N GLY A 311 -0.12 8.97 -15.26
CA GLY A 311 0.56 10.26 -15.37
C GLY A 311 -0.38 11.47 -15.18
N TYR A 312 -1.49 11.28 -14.47
CA TYR A 312 -2.50 12.30 -14.19
C TYR A 312 -2.15 13.10 -12.93
N GLU A 313 -0.99 13.77 -12.95
CA GLU A 313 -0.43 14.48 -11.79
C GLU A 313 -1.38 15.53 -11.22
N GLU A 314 -2.04 16.29 -12.06
CA GLU A 314 -2.95 17.34 -11.62
C GLU A 314 -4.14 16.79 -10.83
N ALA A 315 -4.75 15.72 -11.32
CA ALA A 315 -5.86 15.07 -10.63
C ALA A 315 -5.40 14.37 -9.34
N ALA A 316 -4.20 13.74 -9.34
CA ALA A 316 -3.62 13.15 -8.14
C ALA A 316 -3.40 14.20 -7.04
N ASN A 317 -2.80 15.34 -7.39
CA ASN A 317 -2.58 16.45 -6.47
C ASN A 317 -3.91 17.04 -5.96
N ALA A 318 -4.92 17.15 -6.82
CA ALA A 318 -6.24 17.63 -6.43
C ALA A 318 -6.92 16.70 -5.41
N ILE A 319 -6.83 15.38 -5.59
CA ILE A 319 -7.36 14.39 -4.62
C ILE A 319 -6.64 14.52 -3.27
N GLU A 320 -5.30 14.57 -3.25
CA GLU A 320 -4.52 14.71 -2.02
C GLU A 320 -4.84 16.02 -1.30
N SER A 321 -4.99 17.11 -2.06
CA SER A 321 -5.36 18.42 -1.51
C SER A 321 -6.78 18.43 -0.97
N ALA A 322 -7.74 17.76 -1.62
CA ALA A 322 -9.12 17.62 -1.14
C ALA A 322 -9.17 16.85 0.19
N VAL A 323 -8.43 15.73 0.29
CA VAL A 323 -8.28 14.98 1.55
C VAL A 323 -7.75 15.89 2.65
N LYS A 324 -6.67 16.62 2.35
CA LYS A 324 -6.08 17.56 3.32
C LYS A 324 -7.06 18.64 3.77
N GLN A 325 -7.81 19.24 2.84
CA GLN A 325 -8.82 20.27 3.13
C GLN A 325 -9.91 19.76 4.08
N VAL A 326 -10.45 18.56 3.84
CA VAL A 326 -11.45 17.93 4.71
C VAL A 326 -10.90 17.65 6.11
N LEU A 327 -9.66 17.19 6.18
CA LEU A 327 -8.99 16.97 7.47
C LEU A 327 -8.68 18.29 8.19
N ASP A 328 -8.23 19.34 7.51
CA ASP A 328 -7.98 20.65 8.10
C ASP A 328 -9.28 21.31 8.59
N ALA A 329 -10.43 21.02 7.96
CA ALA A 329 -11.76 21.45 8.41
C ALA A 329 -12.26 20.71 9.68
N GLY A 330 -11.49 19.73 10.18
CA GLY A 330 -11.78 19.03 11.44
C GLY A 330 -12.61 17.73 11.29
N HIS A 331 -12.94 17.31 10.06
CA HIS A 331 -13.69 16.06 9.86
C HIS A 331 -12.78 14.83 10.08
N ARG A 332 -13.29 13.84 10.82
CA ARG A 332 -12.56 12.64 11.24
C ARG A 332 -13.47 11.41 11.20
N THR A 333 -12.94 10.30 10.74
CA THR A 333 -13.53 8.98 11.01
C THR A 333 -13.10 8.47 12.38
N GLY A 334 -13.76 7.42 12.88
CA GLY A 334 -13.60 6.95 14.25
C GLY A 334 -12.18 6.51 14.66
N ASP A 335 -11.36 6.12 13.70
CA ASP A 335 -9.97 5.67 13.88
C ASP A 335 -8.98 6.83 14.10
N ILE A 336 -9.28 8.03 13.55
CA ILE A 336 -8.46 9.24 13.64
C ILE A 336 -9.11 10.36 14.46
N ALA A 337 -10.28 10.12 15.05
CA ALA A 337 -10.97 11.08 15.88
C ALA A 337 -10.46 11.04 17.33
N VAL A 338 -10.09 12.19 17.88
CA VAL A 338 -9.79 12.34 19.31
C VAL A 338 -11.08 12.14 20.15
N ASP A 339 -12.18 12.76 19.72
CA ASP A 339 -13.51 12.53 20.28
C ASP A 339 -14.35 11.70 19.30
N ARG A 340 -14.49 10.41 19.59
CA ARG A 340 -15.24 9.46 18.76
C ARG A 340 -16.72 9.79 18.64
N SER A 341 -17.30 10.58 19.54
CA SER A 341 -18.70 11.00 19.46
C SER A 341 -18.97 11.97 18.30
N GLN A 342 -17.93 12.61 17.78
CA GLN A 342 -17.98 13.53 16.63
C GLN A 342 -17.51 12.88 15.34
N ALA A 343 -17.16 11.60 15.37
CA ALA A 343 -16.70 10.88 14.19
C ALA A 343 -17.80 10.79 13.13
N ILE A 344 -17.42 10.94 11.87
CA ILE A 344 -18.29 10.74 10.71
C ILE A 344 -18.09 9.35 10.10
N GLY A 345 -19.09 8.86 9.38
CA GLY A 345 -19.02 7.57 8.71
C GLY A 345 -18.26 7.60 7.38
N THR A 346 -18.10 6.40 6.80
CA THR A 346 -17.38 6.15 5.54
C THR A 346 -17.92 6.99 4.39
N GLU A 347 -19.24 6.94 4.16
CA GLU A 347 -19.91 7.66 3.07
C GLU A 347 -19.79 9.18 3.25
N ALA A 348 -20.03 9.68 4.47
CA ALA A 348 -19.92 11.12 4.73
C ALA A 348 -18.50 11.65 4.49
N MET A 349 -17.45 10.89 4.84
CA MET A 349 -16.07 11.25 4.55
C MET A 349 -15.81 11.28 3.05
N GLY A 350 -16.25 10.29 2.29
CA GLY A 350 -16.12 10.25 0.83
C GLY A 350 -16.84 11.41 0.15
N ASP A 351 -18.07 11.72 0.57
CA ASP A 351 -18.86 12.83 0.00
C ASP A 351 -18.21 14.20 0.27
N LEU A 352 -17.62 14.41 1.46
CA LEU A 352 -16.88 15.63 1.76
C LEU A 352 -15.63 15.79 0.89
N ILE A 353 -14.90 14.69 0.64
CA ILE A 353 -13.73 14.71 -0.24
C ILE A 353 -14.14 15.01 -1.68
N VAL A 354 -15.24 14.44 -2.19
CA VAL A 354 -15.80 14.74 -3.52
C VAL A 354 -16.20 16.21 -3.64
N ALA A 355 -16.82 16.78 -2.60
CA ALA A 355 -17.19 18.19 -2.57
C ALA A 355 -15.95 19.10 -2.58
N ALA A 356 -14.96 18.84 -1.73
CA ALA A 356 -13.70 19.59 -1.67
C ALA A 356 -12.92 19.54 -2.99
N LEU A 357 -12.89 18.38 -3.65
CA LEU A 357 -12.27 18.22 -4.97
C LEU A 357 -12.90 19.14 -6.02
N SER A 358 -14.22 19.33 -5.95
CA SER A 358 -14.96 20.21 -6.87
C SER A 358 -14.60 21.69 -6.70
N GLU A 359 -14.45 22.14 -5.45
CA GLU A 359 -14.13 23.53 -5.12
C GLU A 359 -12.72 23.93 -5.59
N GLN A 360 -11.77 23.02 -5.57
CA GLN A 360 -10.39 23.28 -5.97
C GLN A 360 -10.25 23.53 -7.46
N VAL A 361 -10.93 22.75 -8.29
CA VAL A 361 -10.81 22.84 -9.75
C VAL A 361 -11.57 24.07 -10.30
N VAL A 362 -12.63 24.51 -9.62
CA VAL A 362 -13.39 25.72 -10.01
C VAL A 362 -12.62 27.01 -9.66
N ASN A 363 -11.73 26.97 -8.66
CA ASN A 363 -10.96 28.12 -8.18
C ASN A 363 -9.53 28.19 -8.74
N ALA A 364 -9.08 27.22 -9.54
CA ALA A 364 -7.79 27.18 -10.22
C ALA A 364 -7.91 27.64 -11.67
#